data_87ebb1b52a9a1c9dea1e34e92b7f4763
#
_entry.id   87ebb1b52a9a1c9dea1e34e92b7f4763
#
_cell.length_a   1.000
_cell.length_b   1.000
_cell.length_c   1.000
_cell.angle_alpha   90.00
_cell.angle_beta   90.00
_cell.angle_gamma   90.00
#
_symmetry.space_group_name_H-M   'P 1'
#
loop_
_entity.id
_entity.type
_entity.pdbx_description
1 polymer ?
#
loop_
_entity_poly.entity_id
_entity_poly.type
_entity_poly.pdbx_seq_one_letter_code
_entity_poly.pdbx_strand_id
1 'polypeptide(L)'
;ESGLLISGNINNYNIIEEFINKKKYWIKQNWKKYELTFGKYIYLGKEKDSLKLLDKSDLKKFYFDETKRIVNGLVEIYNENNKFDIKNIRIKNQKTRWGSCSSIGNLNFNWKLSMAPYEVIEYVVIHELCHRLEMNHSKKFWNHVEKLCPKYKIHSKWLSENHFRLNLI
;
A
#
# COMPACT_ATOMS: atom_id res chain seq x y z
N GLU A 1 7.88 24.68 -11.80
CA GLU A 1 9.14 24.42 -11.07
C GLU A 1 8.86 23.55 -9.85
N SER A 2 9.42 22.36 -9.83
CA SER A 2 9.32 21.44 -8.70
C SER A 2 10.44 21.72 -7.71
N GLY A 3 10.10 21.98 -6.45
CA GLY A 3 11.07 22.30 -5.40
C GLY A 3 10.83 21.44 -4.13
N LEU A 4 11.85 21.36 -3.28
CA LEU A 4 11.73 20.76 -1.97
C LEU A 4 11.07 21.76 -1.00
N LEU A 5 9.87 21.42 -0.48
CA LEU A 5 9.21 22.21 0.56
C LEU A 5 9.60 21.67 1.93
N ILE A 6 10.22 22.51 2.74
CA ILE A 6 10.49 22.24 4.16
C ILE A 6 9.51 23.07 4.97
N SER A 7 8.61 22.40 5.70
CA SER A 7 7.63 23.04 6.58
C SER A 7 7.98 22.78 8.05
N GLY A 8 7.90 23.83 8.86
CA GLY A 8 8.15 23.76 10.30
C GLY A 8 8.13 25.16 10.92
N ASN A 9 8.04 25.23 12.24
CA ASN A 9 8.06 26.49 12.97
C ASN A 9 9.52 26.92 13.25
N ILE A 10 10.30 27.15 12.16
CA ILE A 10 11.72 27.43 12.26
C ILE A 10 11.98 28.81 11.68
N ASN A 11 12.31 29.79 12.53
CA ASN A 11 12.63 31.15 12.14
C ASN A 11 14.14 31.39 11.92
N ASN A 12 14.95 30.32 11.85
CA ASN A 12 16.40 30.43 11.74
C ASN A 12 16.93 29.67 10.53
N TYR A 13 17.43 30.41 9.53
CA TYR A 13 18.01 29.87 8.28
C TYR A 13 19.19 28.93 8.53
N ASN A 14 20.02 29.20 9.52
CA ASN A 14 21.20 28.36 9.83
C ASN A 14 20.80 26.95 10.26
N ILE A 15 19.71 26.82 11.03
CA ILE A 15 19.17 25.52 11.47
C ILE A 15 18.63 24.74 10.26
N ILE A 16 17.97 25.43 9.33
CA ILE A 16 17.46 24.82 8.09
C ILE A 16 18.62 24.29 7.24
N GLU A 17 19.66 25.10 7.06
CA GLU A 17 20.83 24.74 6.28
C GLU A 17 21.61 23.55 6.88
N GLU A 18 21.78 23.56 8.21
CA GLU A 18 22.40 22.46 8.93
C GLU A 18 21.59 21.17 8.78
N PHE A 19 20.25 21.25 8.92
CA PHE A 19 19.36 20.12 8.69
C PHE A 19 19.45 19.57 7.26
N ILE A 20 19.45 20.44 6.23
CA ILE A 20 19.60 20.06 4.82
C ILE A 20 20.92 19.36 4.61
N ASN A 21 22.02 19.92 5.13
CA ASN A 21 23.36 19.34 5.01
C ASN A 21 23.46 17.98 5.68
N LYS A 22 22.90 17.82 6.89
CA LYS A 22 22.83 16.54 7.60
C LYS A 22 22.02 15.49 6.86
N LYS A 23 20.99 15.90 6.12
CA LYS A 23 20.08 15.03 5.36
C LYS A 23 20.38 14.98 3.87
N LYS A 24 21.42 15.65 3.40
CA LYS A 24 21.75 15.83 1.96
C LYS A 24 21.78 14.52 1.17
N TYR A 25 22.40 13.47 1.72
CA TYR A 25 22.44 12.16 1.07
C TYR A 25 21.05 11.53 0.96
N TRP A 26 20.29 11.56 2.04
CA TRP A 26 18.90 11.06 2.08
C TRP A 26 18.00 11.84 1.12
N ILE A 27 18.08 13.18 1.13
CA ILE A 27 17.34 14.05 0.22
C ILE A 27 17.66 13.68 -1.23
N LYS A 28 18.97 13.58 -1.59
CA LYS A 28 19.40 13.23 -2.95
C LYS A 28 18.88 11.86 -3.41
N GLN A 29 18.92 10.86 -2.56
CA GLN A 29 18.40 9.52 -2.88
C GLN A 29 16.88 9.51 -3.09
N ASN A 30 16.15 10.26 -2.26
CA ASN A 30 14.70 10.32 -2.36
C ASN A 30 14.23 11.27 -3.48
N TRP A 31 14.99 12.34 -3.75
CA TRP A 31 14.74 13.24 -4.87
C TRP A 31 14.84 12.50 -6.21
N LYS A 32 15.88 11.70 -6.40
CA LYS A 32 16.02 10.89 -7.62
C LYS A 32 14.86 9.91 -7.81
N LYS A 33 14.33 9.34 -6.71
CA LYS A 33 13.14 8.49 -6.76
C LYS A 33 11.89 9.31 -7.11
N TYR A 34 11.78 10.55 -6.60
CA TYR A 34 10.67 11.45 -6.89
C TYR A 34 10.68 11.88 -8.36
N GLU A 35 11.83 12.26 -8.91
CA GLU A 35 11.97 12.61 -10.33
C GLU A 35 11.57 11.46 -11.26
N LEU A 36 11.89 10.22 -10.88
CA LEU A 36 11.49 9.03 -11.63
C LEU A 36 9.98 8.78 -11.63
N THR A 37 9.24 9.37 -10.66
CA THR A 37 7.78 9.22 -10.57
C THR A 37 7.00 10.42 -11.09
N PHE A 38 7.68 11.53 -11.45
CA PHE A 38 7.01 12.74 -11.94
C PHE A 38 6.40 12.51 -13.33
N GLY A 39 5.09 12.74 -13.43
CA GLY A 39 4.34 12.47 -14.68
C GLY A 39 4.04 11.00 -14.92
N LYS A 40 4.40 10.11 -13.98
CA LYS A 40 4.12 8.70 -14.02
C LYS A 40 3.28 8.29 -12.81
N TYR A 41 2.47 7.26 -12.98
CA TYR A 41 1.76 6.63 -11.87
C TYR A 41 2.07 5.13 -11.83
N ILE A 42 1.98 4.53 -10.65
CA ILE A 42 2.22 3.10 -10.47
C ILE A 42 0.86 2.39 -10.42
N TYR A 43 0.69 1.38 -11.26
CA TYR A 43 -0.50 0.54 -11.23
C TYR A 43 -0.11 -0.93 -11.42
N LEU A 44 -0.58 -1.78 -10.53
CA LEU A 44 -0.23 -3.21 -10.48
C LEU A 44 1.28 -3.47 -10.56
N GLY A 45 2.05 -2.70 -9.79
CA GLY A 45 3.51 -2.82 -9.72
C GLY A 45 4.27 -2.23 -10.91
N LYS A 46 3.59 -1.75 -11.93
CA LYS A 46 4.19 -1.20 -13.16
C LYS A 46 4.05 0.32 -13.20
N GLU A 47 5.08 0.99 -13.68
CA GLU A 47 5.00 2.41 -14.01
C GLU A 47 4.18 2.60 -15.28
N LYS A 48 3.30 3.56 -15.26
CA LYS A 48 2.44 3.99 -16.37
C LYS A 48 2.68 5.46 -16.64
N ASP A 49 2.75 5.85 -17.89
CA ASP A 49 2.80 7.25 -18.27
C ASP A 49 1.42 7.87 -18.11
N SER A 50 1.36 9.02 -17.46
CA SER A 50 0.15 9.83 -17.40
C SER A 50 0.05 10.65 -18.68
N LEU A 51 -0.83 10.28 -19.59
CA LEU A 51 -1.15 11.04 -20.82
C LEU A 51 -1.86 12.37 -20.52
N LYS A 52 -2.33 12.55 -19.28
CA LYS A 52 -2.87 13.80 -18.75
C LYS A 52 -2.25 14.03 -17.38
N LEU A 53 -1.96 15.28 -17.05
CA LEU A 53 -1.74 15.71 -15.67
C LEU A 53 -3.03 15.37 -14.88
N LEU A 54 -3.09 14.14 -14.37
CA LEU A 54 -4.14 13.77 -13.43
C LEU A 54 -3.89 14.61 -12.17
N ASP A 55 -4.87 15.36 -11.75
CA ASP A 55 -4.85 15.98 -10.45
C ASP A 55 -4.67 14.88 -9.37
N LYS A 56 -4.00 15.21 -8.28
CA LYS A 56 -3.79 14.29 -7.15
C LYS A 56 -5.10 13.69 -6.64
N SER A 57 -6.21 14.44 -6.71
CA SER A 57 -7.54 13.97 -6.32
C SER A 57 -8.06 12.88 -7.24
N ASP A 58 -7.90 13.05 -8.55
CA ASP A 58 -8.34 12.11 -9.57
C ASP A 58 -7.54 10.80 -9.49
N LEU A 59 -6.22 10.93 -9.32
CA LEU A 59 -5.34 9.78 -9.15
C LEU A 59 -5.67 9.00 -7.86
N LYS A 60 -5.95 9.70 -6.76
CA LYS A 60 -6.37 9.07 -5.51
C LYS A 60 -7.70 8.36 -5.67
N LYS A 61 -8.67 8.99 -6.34
CA LYS A 61 -9.97 8.37 -6.64
C LYS A 61 -9.80 7.11 -7.49
N PHE A 62 -8.99 7.19 -8.56
CA PHE A 62 -8.66 6.04 -9.39
C PHE A 62 -8.12 4.86 -8.56
N TYR A 63 -7.12 5.08 -7.70
CA TYR A 63 -6.57 4.03 -6.87
C TYR A 63 -7.58 3.48 -5.87
N PHE A 64 -8.43 4.34 -5.33
CA PHE A 64 -9.48 3.93 -4.40
C PHE A 64 -10.47 2.97 -5.08
N ASP A 65 -10.95 3.34 -6.27
CA ASP A 65 -11.90 2.57 -7.05
C ASP A 65 -11.28 1.25 -7.55
N GLU A 66 -10.04 1.29 -8.05
CA GLU A 66 -9.32 0.09 -8.49
C GLU A 66 -9.01 -0.87 -7.33
N THR A 67 -8.57 -0.35 -6.17
CA THR A 67 -8.38 -1.20 -4.99
C THR A 67 -9.70 -1.86 -4.58
N LYS A 68 -10.81 -1.11 -4.59
CA LYS A 68 -12.13 -1.65 -4.25
C LYS A 68 -12.53 -2.76 -5.22
N ARG A 69 -12.36 -2.54 -6.53
CA ARG A 69 -12.70 -3.52 -7.57
C ARG A 69 -11.89 -4.81 -7.40
N ILE A 70 -10.56 -4.69 -7.27
CA ILE A 70 -9.65 -5.84 -7.16
C ILE A 70 -9.91 -6.61 -5.86
N VAL A 71 -10.00 -5.92 -4.73
CA VAL A 71 -10.21 -6.55 -3.42
C VAL A 71 -11.54 -7.29 -3.38
N ASN A 72 -12.64 -6.69 -3.86
CA ASN A 72 -13.93 -7.35 -3.87
C ASN A 72 -13.92 -8.62 -4.72
N GLY A 73 -13.34 -8.57 -5.92
CA GLY A 73 -13.22 -9.76 -6.78
C GLY A 73 -12.37 -10.86 -6.14
N LEU A 74 -11.25 -10.51 -5.51
CA LEU A 74 -10.42 -11.49 -4.80
C LEU A 74 -11.15 -12.10 -3.59
N VAL A 75 -11.83 -11.27 -2.79
CA VAL A 75 -12.62 -11.75 -1.65
C VAL A 75 -13.72 -12.71 -2.11
N GLU A 76 -14.43 -12.40 -3.20
CA GLU A 76 -15.44 -13.28 -3.78
C GLU A 76 -14.85 -14.62 -4.17
N ILE A 77 -13.78 -14.65 -4.97
CA ILE A 77 -13.08 -15.87 -5.40
C ILE A 77 -12.68 -16.76 -4.21
N TYR A 78 -12.04 -16.18 -3.20
CA TYR A 78 -11.57 -16.96 -2.05
C TYR A 78 -12.72 -17.36 -1.10
N ASN A 79 -13.80 -16.57 -1.04
CA ASN A 79 -14.92 -16.86 -0.15
C ASN A 79 -15.84 -17.97 -0.69
N GLU A 80 -15.96 -18.14 -2.01
CA GLU A 80 -16.74 -19.22 -2.62
C GLU A 80 -16.35 -20.60 -2.08
N ASN A 81 -15.04 -20.84 -1.94
CA ASN A 81 -14.51 -22.14 -1.53
C ASN A 81 -14.29 -22.29 -0.01
N ASN A 82 -14.10 -21.19 0.72
CA ASN A 82 -13.69 -21.22 2.12
C ASN A 82 -14.78 -20.75 3.10
N LYS A 83 -15.83 -20.10 2.60
CA LYS A 83 -17.00 -19.60 3.38
C LYS A 83 -16.60 -18.78 4.62
N PHE A 84 -15.68 -17.84 4.44
CA PHE A 84 -15.30 -16.91 5.50
C PHE A 84 -16.50 -16.06 5.92
N ASP A 85 -16.75 -15.91 7.23
CA ASP A 85 -17.80 -15.03 7.75
C ASP A 85 -17.35 -13.56 7.65
N ILE A 86 -17.66 -12.89 6.53
CA ILE A 86 -17.30 -11.51 6.24
C ILE A 86 -18.53 -10.63 6.38
N LYS A 87 -18.43 -9.56 7.17
CA LYS A 87 -19.52 -8.59 7.36
C LYS A 87 -19.44 -7.41 6.40
N ASN A 88 -18.29 -6.76 6.32
CA ASN A 88 -18.09 -5.58 5.48
C ASN A 88 -16.67 -5.52 4.93
N ILE A 89 -16.54 -4.97 3.71
CA ILE A 89 -15.26 -4.64 3.10
C ILE A 89 -15.21 -3.13 2.90
N ARG A 90 -14.14 -2.49 3.39
CA ARG A 90 -13.95 -1.04 3.29
C ARG A 90 -12.55 -0.70 2.80
N ILE A 91 -12.47 0.23 1.87
CA ILE A 91 -11.21 0.83 1.46
C ILE A 91 -10.98 2.08 2.30
N LYS A 92 -9.80 2.22 2.89
CA LYS A 92 -9.45 3.30 3.83
C LYS A 92 -8.09 3.90 3.54
N ASN A 93 -7.87 5.10 4.03
CA ASN A 93 -6.55 5.73 4.08
C ASN A 93 -5.84 5.34 5.38
N GLN A 94 -5.20 4.17 5.39
CA GLN A 94 -4.44 3.69 6.54
C GLN A 94 -2.98 4.17 6.43
N LYS A 95 -2.40 4.62 7.56
CA LYS A 95 -1.02 5.14 7.58
C LYS A 95 0.04 4.03 7.69
N THR A 96 -0.25 2.98 8.45
CA THR A 96 0.74 1.96 8.86
C THR A 96 0.41 0.53 8.44
N ARG A 97 -0.75 0.31 7.83
CA ARG A 97 -1.23 -1.04 7.49
C ARG A 97 -1.71 -1.11 6.05
N TRP A 98 -1.56 -2.26 5.44
CA TRP A 98 -2.09 -2.56 4.12
C TRP A 98 -3.50 -3.14 4.19
N GLY A 99 -3.79 -3.87 5.27
CA GLY A 99 -5.10 -4.40 5.58
C GLY A 99 -5.35 -4.50 7.08
N SER A 100 -6.57 -4.86 7.46
CA SER A 100 -6.95 -5.26 8.82
C SER A 100 -8.25 -6.03 8.81
N CYS A 101 -8.36 -7.04 9.68
CA CYS A 101 -9.57 -7.79 9.95
C CYS A 101 -9.99 -7.61 11.41
N SER A 102 -11.26 -7.34 11.65
CA SER A 102 -11.82 -7.32 13.02
C SER A 102 -12.39 -8.69 13.40
N SER A 103 -12.55 -8.93 14.72
CA SER A 103 -13.16 -10.15 15.24
C SER A 103 -14.58 -10.40 14.71
N ILE A 104 -15.32 -9.35 14.40
CA ILE A 104 -16.68 -9.44 13.83
C ILE A 104 -16.73 -9.53 12.30
N GLY A 105 -15.57 -9.70 11.62
CA GLY A 105 -15.51 -9.91 10.17
C GLY A 105 -15.52 -8.65 9.31
N ASN A 106 -15.17 -7.47 9.84
CA ASN A 106 -14.95 -6.30 9.00
C ASN A 106 -13.54 -6.31 8.47
N LEU A 107 -13.40 -6.29 7.14
CA LEU A 107 -12.15 -6.17 6.42
C LEU A 107 -11.92 -4.71 6.00
N ASN A 108 -10.74 -4.19 6.23
CA ASN A 108 -10.36 -2.88 5.72
C ASN A 108 -9.07 -3.01 4.94
N PHE A 109 -8.96 -2.31 3.81
CA PHE A 109 -7.78 -2.32 2.95
C PHE A 109 -7.33 -0.91 2.63
N ASN A 110 -6.04 -0.74 2.47
CA ASN A 110 -5.45 0.54 2.10
C ASN A 110 -5.69 0.82 0.62
N TRP A 111 -6.19 2.01 0.27
CA TRP A 111 -6.45 2.41 -1.11
C TRP A 111 -5.22 2.37 -2.02
N LYS A 112 -4.03 2.39 -1.45
CA LYS A 112 -2.75 2.32 -2.17
C LYS A 112 -2.39 0.91 -2.65
N LEU A 113 -3.16 -0.11 -2.29
CA LEU A 113 -2.88 -1.50 -2.67
C LEU A 113 -2.87 -1.70 -4.19
N SER A 114 -3.72 -0.99 -4.95
CA SER A 114 -3.72 -1.11 -6.42
C SER A 114 -2.43 -0.62 -7.09
N MET A 115 -1.53 0.02 -6.35
CA MET A 115 -0.17 0.32 -6.83
C MET A 115 0.76 -0.91 -6.77
N ALA A 116 0.49 -1.88 -5.89
CA ALA A 116 1.29 -3.08 -5.73
C ALA A 116 1.02 -4.09 -6.87
N PRO A 117 1.95 -5.02 -7.16
CA PRO A 117 1.66 -6.16 -8.04
C PRO A 117 0.42 -6.91 -7.60
N TYR A 118 -0.31 -7.49 -8.58
CA TYR A 118 -1.56 -8.19 -8.31
C TYR A 118 -1.40 -9.31 -7.26
N GLU A 119 -0.33 -10.08 -7.35
CA GLU A 119 -0.02 -11.19 -6.44
C GLU A 119 0.25 -10.71 -5.00
N VAL A 120 0.74 -9.48 -4.87
CA VAL A 120 0.94 -8.83 -3.57
C VAL A 120 -0.38 -8.35 -2.97
N ILE A 121 -1.29 -7.82 -3.81
CA ILE A 121 -2.66 -7.47 -3.38
C ILE A 121 -3.39 -8.74 -2.93
N GLU A 122 -3.32 -9.79 -3.72
CA GLU A 122 -3.89 -11.11 -3.43
C GLU A 122 -3.39 -11.66 -2.09
N TYR A 123 -2.08 -11.59 -1.85
CA TYR A 123 -1.50 -11.97 -0.56
C TYR A 123 -2.11 -11.19 0.61
N VAL A 124 -2.27 -9.86 0.49
CA VAL A 124 -2.86 -9.05 1.56
C VAL A 124 -4.32 -9.44 1.79
N VAL A 125 -5.10 -9.69 0.73
CA VAL A 125 -6.48 -10.16 0.84
C VAL A 125 -6.53 -11.51 1.56
N ILE A 126 -5.73 -12.48 1.16
CA ILE A 126 -5.64 -13.81 1.81
C ILE A 126 -5.25 -13.67 3.28
N HIS A 127 -4.28 -12.80 3.59
CA HIS A 127 -3.85 -12.53 4.97
C HIS A 127 -5.01 -12.07 5.85
N GLU A 128 -5.80 -11.11 5.38
CA GLU A 128 -6.94 -10.60 6.13
C GLU A 128 -8.09 -11.62 6.22
N LEU A 129 -8.29 -12.43 5.18
CA LEU A 129 -9.26 -13.53 5.21
C LEU A 129 -8.86 -14.61 6.22
N CYS A 130 -7.57 -14.96 6.30
CA CYS A 130 -7.08 -15.94 7.26
C CYS A 130 -7.29 -15.52 8.73
N HIS A 131 -7.40 -14.22 9.00
CA HIS A 131 -7.81 -13.73 10.32
C HIS A 131 -9.25 -14.10 10.70
N ARG A 132 -10.08 -14.55 9.75
CA ARG A 132 -11.40 -15.14 10.08
C ARG A 132 -11.28 -16.56 10.68
N LEU A 133 -10.15 -17.22 10.46
CA LEU A 133 -9.86 -18.54 10.99
C LEU A 133 -8.99 -18.48 12.25
N GLU A 134 -8.05 -17.54 12.29
CA GLU A 134 -7.09 -17.37 13.38
C GLU A 134 -6.74 -15.89 13.55
N MET A 135 -7.16 -15.28 14.65
CA MET A 135 -7.00 -13.82 14.88
C MET A 135 -5.56 -13.38 15.19
N ASN A 136 -4.72 -14.29 15.67
CA ASN A 136 -3.33 -14.01 15.94
C ASN A 136 -2.42 -14.62 14.86
N HIS A 137 -1.20 -14.14 14.74
CA HIS A 137 -0.22 -14.62 13.77
C HIS A 137 0.53 -15.88 14.28
N SER A 138 -0.22 -16.84 14.83
CA SER A 138 0.31 -18.13 15.29
C SER A 138 0.81 -18.99 14.14
N LYS A 139 1.41 -20.14 14.45
CA LYS A 139 1.78 -21.14 13.43
C LYS A 139 0.57 -21.61 12.62
N LYS A 140 -0.61 -21.72 13.27
CA LYS A 140 -1.87 -22.07 12.58
C LYS A 140 -2.27 -21.03 11.55
N PHE A 141 -2.18 -19.74 11.91
CA PHE A 141 -2.44 -18.65 10.97
C PHE A 141 -1.57 -18.76 9.72
N TRP A 142 -0.25 -18.88 9.91
CA TRP A 142 0.67 -18.96 8.78
C TRP A 142 0.49 -20.21 7.92
N ASN A 143 0.07 -21.33 8.52
CA ASN A 143 -0.30 -22.54 7.77
C ASN A 143 -1.52 -22.28 6.86
N HIS A 144 -2.53 -21.52 7.33
CA HIS A 144 -3.67 -21.12 6.47
C HIS A 144 -3.23 -20.20 5.34
N VAL A 145 -2.40 -19.21 5.62
CA VAL A 145 -1.85 -18.30 4.60
C VAL A 145 -1.04 -19.08 3.57
N GLU A 146 -0.13 -19.95 4.00
CA GLU A 146 0.74 -20.74 3.11
C GLU A 146 -0.05 -21.67 2.19
N LYS A 147 -1.14 -22.27 2.71
CA LYS A 147 -2.03 -23.13 1.91
C LYS A 147 -2.71 -22.36 0.76
N LEU A 148 -3.12 -21.13 0.99
CA LEU A 148 -3.81 -20.29 -0.02
C LEU A 148 -2.83 -19.46 -0.87
N CYS A 149 -1.67 -19.11 -0.33
CA CYS A 149 -0.63 -18.31 -0.96
C CYS A 149 0.76 -18.90 -0.65
N PRO A 150 1.21 -19.96 -1.35
CA PRO A 150 2.50 -20.61 -1.05
C PRO A 150 3.71 -19.67 -1.11
N LYS A 151 3.62 -18.60 -1.92
CA LYS A 151 4.68 -17.59 -2.08
C LYS A 151 4.55 -16.40 -1.14
N TYR A 152 3.74 -16.47 -0.08
CA TYR A 152 3.43 -15.34 0.79
C TYR A 152 4.66 -14.61 1.35
N LYS A 153 5.76 -15.32 1.64
CA LYS A 153 7.01 -14.73 2.13
C LYS A 153 7.64 -13.75 1.13
N ILE A 154 7.56 -14.08 -0.17
CA ILE A 154 8.06 -13.22 -1.25
C ILE A 154 7.22 -11.94 -1.32
N HIS A 155 5.89 -12.08 -1.25
CA HIS A 155 4.96 -10.94 -1.33
C HIS A 155 5.04 -10.04 -0.09
N SER A 156 5.18 -10.63 1.10
CA SER A 156 5.42 -9.90 2.34
C SER A 156 6.73 -9.10 2.30
N LYS A 157 7.80 -9.72 1.82
CA LYS A 157 9.10 -9.06 1.64
C LYS A 157 8.98 -7.91 0.64
N TRP A 158 8.30 -8.11 -0.48
CA TRP A 158 8.06 -7.07 -1.47
C TRP A 158 7.38 -5.84 -0.85
N LEU A 159 6.32 -6.02 -0.05
CA LEU A 159 5.63 -4.93 0.65
C LEU A 159 6.56 -4.15 1.58
N SER A 160 7.39 -4.84 2.33
CA SER A 160 8.36 -4.24 3.25
C SER A 160 9.39 -3.39 2.49
N GLU A 161 9.91 -3.90 1.38
CA GLU A 161 10.93 -3.22 0.57
C GLU A 161 10.38 -2.05 -0.24
N ASN A 162 9.09 -2.10 -0.64
CA ASN A 162 8.46 -1.09 -1.50
C ASN A 162 7.52 -0.14 -0.76
N HIS A 163 7.40 -0.25 0.57
CA HIS A 163 6.50 0.58 1.39
C HIS A 163 6.69 2.07 1.12
N PHE A 164 7.93 2.54 1.01
CA PHE A 164 8.24 3.93 0.74
C PHE A 164 7.70 4.38 -0.63
N ARG A 165 7.92 3.57 -1.69
CA ARG A 165 7.48 3.86 -3.06
C ARG A 165 5.97 4.03 -3.17
N LEU A 166 5.21 3.23 -2.43
CA LEU A 166 3.75 3.28 -2.40
C LEU A 166 3.20 4.47 -1.58
N ASN A 167 4.05 5.18 -0.82
CA ASN A 167 3.68 6.32 0.00
C ASN A 167 4.08 7.68 -0.59
N LEU A 168 4.52 7.74 -1.84
CA LEU A 168 4.94 8.97 -2.51
C LEU A 168 3.79 9.85 -3.02
N ILE A 169 2.53 9.40 -2.91
CA ILE A 169 1.31 10.10 -3.38
C ILE A 169 0.54 10.70 -2.23
#